data_d26cfecbd79adbc0b8a34db56ed172b4
#
_entry.id   d26cfecbd79adbc0b8a34db56ed172b4
#
_cell.length_a   1.000
_cell.length_b   1.000
_cell.length_c   1.000
_cell.angle_alpha   90.00
_cell.angle_beta   90.00
_cell.angle_gamma   90.00
#
_symmetry.space_group_name_H-M   'P 1'
#
loop_
_entity.id
_entity.type
_entity.pdbx_description
1 polymer ?
#
loop_
_entity_poly.entity_id
_entity_poly.type
_entity_poly.pdbx_seq_one_letter_code
_entity_poly.pdbx_strand_id
1 'polypeptide(L)'
;MGKGLIAVVVVIAIVLLIVLFTFGQYVSVKNTLVSKNEAVKAAWSQVDIVLQRRADLIPNFVETVKGYAQQEVTVFGDIAKARSALLSAGSPQEKIAANGQLDGALGRLLLIVENYPQLKSNENFLRLQDELAGTENRIAV
;
A
#
# COMPACT_ATOMS: atom_id res chain seq x y z
N MET A 1 -18.56 62.08 23.62
CA MET A 1 -18.83 60.74 23.08
C MET A 1 -19.49 59.92 24.17
N GLY A 2 -20.75 59.49 23.93
CA GLY A 2 -21.52 58.81 24.98
C GLY A 2 -20.98 57.43 25.32
N LYS A 3 -21.03 57.06 26.59
CA LYS A 3 -20.59 55.73 27.09
C LYS A 3 -21.18 54.55 26.29
N GLY A 4 -22.37 54.74 25.68
CA GLY A 4 -22.99 53.75 24.79
C GLY A 4 -22.25 53.54 23.47
N LEU A 5 -21.68 54.56 22.87
CA LEU A 5 -20.91 54.44 21.61
C LEU A 5 -19.61 53.65 21.82
N ILE A 6 -18.96 53.88 22.97
CA ILE A 6 -17.75 53.13 23.34
C ILE A 6 -18.09 51.65 23.54
N ALA A 7 -19.18 51.32 24.21
CA ALA A 7 -19.59 49.94 24.43
C ALA A 7 -19.88 49.21 23.09
N VAL A 8 -20.54 49.86 22.13
CA VAL A 8 -20.78 49.30 20.80
C VAL A 8 -19.50 49.04 20.05
N VAL A 9 -18.55 49.98 20.08
CA VAL A 9 -17.23 49.80 19.42
C VAL A 9 -16.44 48.61 20.02
N VAL A 10 -16.48 48.49 21.35
CA VAL A 10 -15.82 47.37 22.04
C VAL A 10 -16.44 46.02 21.65
N VAL A 11 -17.76 45.92 21.59
CA VAL A 11 -18.48 44.71 21.16
C VAL A 11 -18.10 44.34 19.71
N ILE A 12 -18.10 45.30 18.81
CA ILE A 12 -17.70 45.06 17.41
C ILE A 12 -16.23 44.57 17.34
N ALA A 13 -15.33 45.19 18.11
CA ALA A 13 -13.93 44.76 18.15
C ALA A 13 -13.76 43.30 18.64
N ILE A 14 -14.52 42.94 19.69
CA ILE A 14 -14.50 41.54 20.20
C ILE A 14 -15.03 40.56 19.15
N VAL A 15 -16.14 40.90 18.50
CA VAL A 15 -16.72 40.05 17.44
C VAL A 15 -15.72 39.87 16.29
N LEU A 16 -15.05 40.94 15.85
CA LEU A 16 -14.01 40.86 14.80
C LEU A 16 -12.83 39.97 15.22
N LEU A 17 -12.39 40.09 16.46
CA LEU A 17 -11.33 39.22 16.97
C LEU A 17 -11.72 37.74 16.98
N ILE A 18 -12.94 37.40 17.39
CA ILE A 18 -13.48 36.06 17.38
C ILE A 18 -13.54 35.53 15.93
N VAL A 19 -14.02 36.32 14.98
CA VAL A 19 -14.11 35.94 13.57
C VAL A 19 -12.71 35.67 12.99
N LEU A 20 -11.74 36.56 13.25
CA LEU A 20 -10.37 36.40 12.78
C LEU A 20 -9.71 35.17 13.40
N PHE A 21 -9.94 34.91 14.68
CA PHE A 21 -9.41 33.74 15.37
C PHE A 21 -9.97 32.43 14.79
N THR A 22 -11.32 32.36 14.65
CA THR A 22 -11.98 31.17 14.08
C THR A 22 -11.60 30.94 12.62
N PHE A 23 -11.45 32.00 11.83
CA PHE A 23 -10.97 31.93 10.45
C PHE A 23 -9.55 31.40 10.37
N GLY A 24 -8.64 31.89 11.23
CA GLY A 24 -7.26 31.39 11.32
C GLY A 24 -7.21 29.91 11.67
N GLN A 25 -8.01 29.44 12.64
CA GLN A 25 -8.10 28.01 12.97
C GLN A 25 -8.64 27.18 11.81
N TYR A 26 -9.68 27.66 11.11
CA TYR A 26 -10.22 26.97 9.95
C TYR A 26 -9.19 26.78 8.84
N VAL A 27 -8.42 27.82 8.50
CA VAL A 27 -7.38 27.74 7.48
C VAL A 27 -6.26 26.78 7.91
N SER A 28 -5.84 26.82 9.17
CA SER A 28 -4.82 25.91 9.71
C SER A 28 -5.26 24.44 9.62
N VAL A 29 -6.47 24.13 10.06
CA VAL A 29 -7.02 22.76 9.99
C VAL A 29 -7.14 22.31 8.54
N LYS A 30 -7.63 23.15 7.64
CA LYS A 30 -7.75 22.85 6.21
C LYS A 30 -6.38 22.54 5.59
N ASN A 31 -5.35 23.36 5.86
CA ASN A 31 -4.01 23.14 5.36
C ASN A 31 -3.40 21.84 5.91
N THR A 32 -3.64 21.53 7.19
CA THR A 32 -3.18 20.27 7.80
C THR A 32 -3.85 19.05 7.15
N LEU A 33 -5.16 19.13 6.88
CA LEU A 33 -5.88 18.05 6.21
C LEU A 33 -5.39 17.83 4.78
N VAL A 34 -5.16 18.91 4.02
CA VAL A 34 -4.61 18.83 2.66
C VAL A 34 -3.23 18.19 2.70
N SER A 35 -2.34 18.63 3.60
CA SER A 35 -1.00 18.07 3.75
C SER A 35 -1.02 16.58 4.09
N LYS A 36 -1.89 16.16 5.03
CA LYS A 36 -2.06 14.75 5.38
C LYS A 36 -2.60 13.92 4.22
N ASN A 37 -3.56 14.47 3.45
CA ASN A 37 -4.11 13.78 2.29
C ASN A 37 -3.03 13.58 1.20
N GLU A 38 -2.20 14.57 0.95
CA GLU A 38 -1.06 14.43 0.02
C GLU A 38 -0.02 13.42 0.52
N ALA A 39 0.26 13.39 1.83
CA ALA A 39 1.14 12.38 2.43
C ALA A 39 0.59 10.95 2.25
N VAL A 40 -0.72 10.75 2.44
CA VAL A 40 -1.37 9.44 2.19
C VAL A 40 -1.27 9.04 0.73
N LYS A 41 -1.51 9.96 -0.21
CA LYS A 41 -1.37 9.68 -1.64
C LYS A 41 0.07 9.32 -2.01
N ALA A 42 1.05 10.03 -1.46
CA ALA A 42 2.45 9.73 -1.69
C ALA A 42 2.84 8.35 -1.13
N ALA A 43 2.40 8.02 0.08
CA ALA A 43 2.62 6.70 0.69
C ALA A 43 1.98 5.59 -0.17
N TRP A 44 0.76 5.80 -0.66
CA TRP A 44 0.07 4.86 -1.54
C TRP A 44 0.81 4.64 -2.87
N SER A 45 1.35 5.70 -3.45
CA SER A 45 2.17 5.59 -4.66
C SER A 45 3.42 4.72 -4.44
N GLN A 46 4.03 4.78 -3.26
CA GLN A 46 5.14 3.90 -2.90
C GLN A 46 4.69 2.44 -2.79
N VAL A 47 3.55 2.18 -2.16
CA VAL A 47 2.97 0.83 -2.10
C VAL A 47 2.68 0.29 -3.50
N ASP A 48 2.11 1.09 -4.39
CA ASP A 48 1.84 0.71 -5.78
C ASP A 48 3.10 0.27 -6.53
N ILE A 49 4.20 1.02 -6.39
CA ILE A 49 5.49 0.67 -7.00
C ILE A 49 5.97 -0.69 -6.49
N VAL A 50 5.85 -0.94 -5.20
CA VAL A 50 6.29 -2.21 -4.59
C VAL A 50 5.40 -3.37 -5.02
N LEU A 51 4.08 -3.18 -5.10
CA LEU A 51 3.14 -4.19 -5.59
C LEU A 51 3.38 -4.52 -7.07
N GLN A 52 3.65 -3.52 -7.90
CA GLN A 52 4.02 -3.72 -9.29
C GLN A 52 5.32 -4.54 -9.41
N ARG A 53 6.37 -4.17 -8.68
CA ARG A 53 7.63 -4.93 -8.65
C ARG A 53 7.40 -6.37 -8.23
N ARG A 54 6.57 -6.60 -7.20
CA ARG A 54 6.20 -7.93 -6.75
C ARG A 54 5.53 -8.74 -7.86
N ALA A 55 4.55 -8.15 -8.55
CA ALA A 55 3.87 -8.79 -9.68
C ALA A 55 4.82 -9.12 -10.83
N ASP A 56 5.87 -8.31 -11.04
CA ASP A 56 6.86 -8.51 -12.10
C ASP A 56 7.89 -9.61 -11.76
N LEU A 57 8.15 -9.86 -10.48
CA LEU A 57 9.03 -10.95 -10.02
C LEU A 57 8.36 -12.33 -10.11
N ILE A 58 7.05 -12.42 -10.00
CA ILE A 58 6.28 -13.68 -9.95
C ILE A 58 6.52 -14.59 -11.16
N PRO A 59 6.47 -14.12 -12.41
CA PRO A 59 6.71 -15.00 -13.56
C PRO A 59 8.04 -15.71 -13.51
N ASN A 60 9.12 -15.00 -13.19
CA ASN A 60 10.47 -15.59 -13.09
C ASN A 60 10.56 -16.58 -11.92
N PHE A 61 9.92 -16.29 -10.80
CA PHE A 61 9.85 -17.18 -9.65
C PHE A 61 9.12 -18.48 -10.00
N VAL A 62 7.94 -18.37 -10.61
CA VAL A 62 7.13 -19.52 -11.05
C VAL A 62 7.88 -20.37 -12.09
N GLU A 63 8.52 -19.76 -13.08
CA GLU A 63 9.30 -20.49 -14.08
C GLU A 63 10.48 -21.26 -13.46
N THR A 64 11.16 -20.66 -12.49
CA THR A 64 12.24 -21.34 -11.75
C THR A 64 11.70 -22.56 -11.01
N VAL A 65 10.53 -22.46 -10.35
CA VAL A 65 9.89 -23.58 -9.63
C VAL A 65 9.38 -24.64 -10.60
N LYS A 66 8.78 -24.26 -11.72
CA LYS A 66 8.29 -25.19 -12.76
C LYS A 66 9.40 -26.08 -13.32
N GLY A 67 10.61 -25.59 -13.37
CA GLY A 67 11.77 -26.40 -13.80
C GLY A 67 12.00 -27.66 -12.95
N TYR A 68 11.50 -27.68 -11.71
CA TYR A 68 11.64 -28.79 -10.75
C TYR A 68 10.32 -29.47 -10.38
N ALA A 69 9.21 -28.75 -10.42
CA ALA A 69 7.91 -29.16 -9.89
C ALA A 69 6.79 -29.01 -10.94
N GLN A 70 6.95 -29.56 -12.15
CA GLN A 70 6.04 -29.39 -13.28
C GLN A 70 4.61 -29.88 -13.03
N GLN A 71 4.40 -30.81 -12.10
CA GLN A 71 3.09 -31.39 -11.78
C GLN A 71 2.18 -30.49 -10.94
N GLU A 72 2.72 -29.41 -10.36
CA GLU A 72 1.99 -28.52 -9.44
C GLU A 72 1.14 -27.45 -10.16
N VAL A 73 0.42 -27.88 -11.20
CA VAL A 73 -0.31 -27.00 -12.13
C VAL A 73 -1.35 -26.14 -11.43
N THR A 74 -2.04 -26.69 -10.41
CA THR A 74 -3.11 -25.97 -9.68
C THR A 74 -2.56 -24.76 -8.95
N VAL A 75 -1.43 -24.89 -8.25
CA VAL A 75 -0.82 -23.79 -7.50
C VAL A 75 -0.29 -22.71 -8.43
N PHE A 76 0.29 -23.07 -9.56
CA PHE A 76 0.71 -22.10 -10.57
C PHE A 76 -0.47 -21.35 -11.16
N GLY A 77 -1.61 -22.01 -11.37
CA GLY A 77 -2.86 -21.39 -11.81
C GLY A 77 -3.40 -20.39 -10.78
N ASP A 78 -3.37 -20.74 -9.51
CA ASP A 78 -3.80 -19.86 -8.42
C ASP A 78 -2.92 -18.61 -8.32
N ILE A 79 -1.60 -18.76 -8.45
CA ILE A 79 -0.65 -17.64 -8.47
C ILE A 79 -0.92 -16.74 -9.68
N ALA A 80 -1.12 -17.30 -10.87
CA ALA A 80 -1.40 -16.53 -12.07
C ALA A 80 -2.71 -15.72 -11.95
N LYS A 81 -3.76 -16.31 -11.37
CA LYS A 81 -5.03 -15.63 -11.07
C LYS A 81 -4.86 -14.48 -10.07
N ALA A 82 -4.17 -14.75 -8.95
CA ALA A 82 -3.93 -13.74 -7.92
C ALA A 82 -3.08 -12.58 -8.45
N ARG A 83 -2.05 -12.87 -9.26
CA ARG A 83 -1.24 -11.86 -9.95
C ARG A 83 -2.10 -11.02 -10.90
N SER A 84 -2.95 -11.65 -11.70
CA SER A 84 -3.85 -10.93 -12.61
C SER A 84 -4.81 -10.03 -11.85
N ALA A 85 -5.39 -10.50 -10.75
CA ALA A 85 -6.25 -9.70 -9.88
C ALA A 85 -5.51 -8.49 -9.31
N LEU A 86 -4.24 -8.66 -8.87
CA LEU A 86 -3.41 -7.57 -8.35
C LEU A 86 -3.15 -6.50 -9.42
N LEU A 87 -2.83 -6.91 -10.66
CA LEU A 87 -2.56 -5.99 -11.77
C LEU A 87 -3.80 -5.27 -12.28
N SER A 88 -4.99 -5.87 -12.15
CA SER A 88 -6.26 -5.29 -12.58
C SER A 88 -6.97 -4.48 -11.49
N ALA A 89 -6.51 -4.55 -10.25
CA ALA A 89 -7.09 -3.84 -9.12
C ALA A 89 -7.01 -2.30 -9.31
N GLY A 90 -8.16 -1.65 -9.26
CA GLY A 90 -8.30 -0.20 -9.48
C GLY A 90 -8.33 0.64 -8.20
N SER A 91 -8.50 0.01 -7.04
CA SER A 91 -8.59 0.69 -5.75
C SER A 91 -7.60 0.13 -4.74
N PRO A 92 -7.22 0.93 -3.71
CA PRO A 92 -6.40 0.46 -2.60
C PRO A 92 -6.92 -0.81 -1.94
N GLN A 93 -8.22 -0.89 -1.69
CA GLN A 93 -8.87 -2.03 -1.05
C GLN A 93 -8.77 -3.30 -1.90
N GLU A 94 -8.99 -3.17 -3.21
CA GLU A 94 -8.84 -4.28 -4.16
C GLU A 94 -7.39 -4.76 -4.23
N LYS A 95 -6.41 -3.85 -4.22
CA LYS A 95 -4.99 -4.18 -4.21
C LYS A 95 -4.58 -4.93 -2.96
N ILE A 96 -5.04 -4.50 -1.78
CA ILE A 96 -4.80 -5.20 -0.51
C ILE A 96 -5.40 -6.61 -0.56
N ALA A 97 -6.64 -6.76 -1.01
CA ALA A 97 -7.30 -8.05 -1.11
C ALA A 97 -6.58 -8.99 -2.09
N ALA A 98 -6.22 -8.49 -3.27
CA ALA A 98 -5.49 -9.25 -4.29
C ALA A 98 -4.08 -9.65 -3.83
N ASN A 99 -3.37 -8.76 -3.12
CA ASN A 99 -2.08 -9.07 -2.52
C ASN A 99 -2.21 -10.19 -1.46
N GLY A 100 -3.24 -10.16 -0.61
CA GLY A 100 -3.50 -11.24 0.34
C GLY A 100 -3.78 -12.60 -0.32
N GLN A 101 -4.49 -12.62 -1.46
CA GLN A 101 -4.67 -13.83 -2.26
C GLN A 101 -3.34 -14.34 -2.83
N LEU A 102 -2.49 -13.43 -3.30
CA LEU A 102 -1.18 -13.76 -3.82
C LEU A 102 -0.27 -14.33 -2.72
N ASP A 103 -0.28 -13.76 -1.52
CA ASP A 103 0.45 -14.27 -0.35
C ASP A 103 0.03 -15.69 0.00
N GLY A 104 -1.26 -15.97 0.02
CA GLY A 104 -1.80 -17.29 0.26
C GLY A 104 -1.38 -18.31 -0.80
N ALA A 105 -1.36 -17.92 -2.07
CA ALA A 105 -0.92 -18.79 -3.17
C ALA A 105 0.59 -19.06 -3.14
N LEU A 106 1.40 -18.03 -2.88
CA LEU A 106 2.85 -18.16 -2.71
C LEU A 106 3.22 -19.00 -1.48
N GLY A 107 2.50 -18.83 -0.37
CA GLY A 107 2.68 -19.65 0.84
C GLY A 107 2.47 -21.14 0.55
N ARG A 108 1.44 -21.50 -0.23
CA ARG A 108 1.23 -22.89 -0.67
C ARG A 108 2.36 -23.39 -1.56
N LEU A 109 2.86 -22.55 -2.48
CA LEU A 109 3.99 -22.91 -3.30
C LEU A 109 5.26 -23.19 -2.49
N LEU A 110 5.54 -22.36 -1.47
CA LEU A 110 6.68 -22.55 -0.58
C LEU A 110 6.60 -23.87 0.21
N LEU A 111 5.40 -24.27 0.64
CA LEU A 111 5.20 -25.59 1.27
C LEU A 111 5.51 -26.75 0.31
N ILE A 112 5.16 -26.61 -0.97
CA ILE A 112 5.48 -27.60 -1.98
C ILE A 112 7.00 -27.68 -2.23
N VAL A 113 7.68 -26.53 -2.24
CA VAL A 113 9.14 -26.46 -2.44
C VAL A 113 9.90 -27.28 -1.39
N GLU A 114 9.37 -27.47 -0.18
CA GLU A 114 9.98 -28.32 0.84
C GLU A 114 10.19 -29.78 0.36
N ASN A 115 9.38 -30.23 -0.60
CA ASN A 115 9.52 -31.57 -1.19
C ASN A 115 10.56 -31.64 -2.32
N TYR A 116 11.18 -30.52 -2.66
CA TYR A 116 12.15 -30.41 -3.77
C TYR A 116 13.49 -29.85 -3.27
N PRO A 117 14.35 -30.65 -2.62
CA PRO A 117 15.60 -30.17 -2.01
C PRO A 117 16.56 -29.49 -3.00
N GLN A 118 16.57 -29.90 -4.26
CA GLN A 118 17.39 -29.31 -5.31
C GLN A 118 16.95 -27.89 -5.66
N LEU A 119 15.64 -27.62 -5.66
CA LEU A 119 15.07 -26.29 -5.85
C LEU A 119 15.42 -25.40 -4.66
N LYS A 120 15.28 -25.93 -3.45
CA LYS A 120 15.56 -25.22 -2.19
C LYS A 120 17.00 -24.72 -2.09
N SER A 121 17.95 -25.40 -2.75
CA SER A 121 19.37 -24.99 -2.83
C SER A 121 19.73 -24.22 -4.10
N ASN A 122 18.77 -23.95 -4.98
CA ASN A 122 19.02 -23.22 -6.23
C ASN A 122 19.22 -21.72 -5.93
N GLU A 123 20.36 -21.17 -6.33
CA GLU A 123 20.73 -19.76 -6.07
C GLU A 123 19.72 -18.76 -6.68
N ASN A 124 19.22 -19.05 -7.88
CA ASN A 124 18.24 -18.18 -8.53
C ASN A 124 16.90 -18.18 -7.78
N PHE A 125 16.46 -19.35 -7.30
CA PHE A 125 15.27 -19.47 -6.45
C PHE A 125 15.44 -18.67 -5.16
N LEU A 126 16.54 -18.84 -4.43
CA LEU A 126 16.82 -18.13 -3.18
C LEU A 126 16.85 -16.62 -3.39
N ARG A 127 17.51 -16.14 -4.43
CA ARG A 127 17.55 -14.71 -4.76
C ARG A 127 16.15 -14.15 -5.04
N LEU A 128 15.34 -14.84 -5.84
CA LEU A 128 13.98 -14.40 -6.15
C LEU A 128 13.07 -14.45 -4.93
N GLN A 129 13.23 -15.45 -4.06
CA GLN A 129 12.51 -15.54 -2.79
C GLN A 129 12.85 -14.37 -1.87
N ASP A 130 14.13 -14.00 -1.75
CA ASP A 130 14.59 -12.87 -0.95
C ASP A 130 14.05 -11.54 -1.51
N GLU A 131 14.05 -11.38 -2.84
CA GLU A 131 13.47 -10.20 -3.47
C GLU A 131 11.96 -10.09 -3.22
N LEU A 132 11.22 -11.20 -3.30
CA LEU A 132 9.79 -11.23 -2.99
C LEU A 132 9.52 -10.92 -1.51
N ALA A 133 10.26 -11.51 -0.58
CA ALA A 133 10.17 -11.20 0.84
C ALA A 133 10.50 -9.72 1.13
N GLY A 134 11.47 -9.15 0.42
CA GLY A 134 11.81 -7.74 0.49
C GLY A 134 10.66 -6.82 0.06
N THR A 135 9.85 -7.22 -0.93
CA THR A 135 8.64 -6.47 -1.33
C THR A 135 7.55 -6.56 -0.26
N GLU A 136 7.33 -7.73 0.34
CA GLU A 136 6.35 -7.93 1.39
C GLU A 136 6.63 -7.06 2.62
N ASN A 137 7.88 -7.04 3.09
CA ASN A 137 8.30 -6.20 4.21
C ASN A 137 8.07 -4.70 3.97
N ARG A 138 8.17 -4.23 2.73
CA ARG A 138 7.92 -2.83 2.36
C ARG A 138 6.44 -2.47 2.28
N ILE A 139 5.57 -3.45 2.06
CA ILE A 139 4.12 -3.26 2.03
C ILE A 139 3.55 -3.25 3.45
N ALA A 140 4.14 -4.02 4.36
CA ALA A 140 3.68 -4.19 5.75
C ALA A 140 3.97 -2.97 6.68
N VAL A 141 4.70 -1.96 6.22
CA VAL A 141 4.99 -0.70 6.94
C VAL A 141 3.95 0.34 6.58
#